data_b662eb291654e96a852a07e3b8b8936f
#
_entry.id   b662eb291654e96a852a07e3b8b8936f
#
_cell.length_a   1.000
_cell.length_b   1.000
_cell.length_c   1.000
_cell.angle_alpha   90.00
_cell.angle_beta   90.00
_cell.angle_gamma   90.00
#
_symmetry.space_group_name_H-M   'P 1'
#
loop_
_entity.id
_entity.type
_entity.pdbx_description
1 polymer ?
#
loop_
_entity_poly.entity_id
_entity_poly.type
_entity_poly.pdbx_seq_one_letter_code
_entity_poly.pdbx_strand_id
1 'polypeptide(L)'
;EAGQPVRALIRNDQESTSPLLEYLKIDFDNLQLSYEALSDIKDLFICLGTTIKKAGSKEAFQKVDINYCFEIAREAQNQGVRNISIITSVGSDASASNFYIKTKGVIEEKIAAMDFDSIAIHRPGLLIGPRDELRTAELIGQKIYPLLLNPLLMGSLRRYRCIKGDSLAQAMINLSGSKEGVNFYYYDDFIENQ
;
A
#
# COMPACT_ATOMS: atom_id res chain seq x y z
N GLU A 1 1.40 0.22 18.87
CA GLU A 1 0.72 1.53 18.66
C GLU A 1 1.76 2.64 18.82
N ALA A 2 2.05 3.37 17.73
CA ALA A 2 3.10 4.39 17.75
C ALA A 2 2.68 5.69 18.46
N GLY A 3 1.46 5.77 19.02
CA GLY A 3 0.94 6.96 19.70
C GLY A 3 0.74 8.19 18.80
N GLN A 4 0.78 8.00 17.49
CA GLN A 4 0.56 9.08 16.51
C GLN A 4 -0.92 9.13 16.09
N PRO A 5 -1.51 10.32 15.91
CA PRO A 5 -2.85 10.45 15.37
C PRO A 5 -2.88 10.02 13.90
N VAL A 6 -3.93 9.33 13.51
CA VAL A 6 -4.15 8.81 12.16
C VAL A 6 -5.50 9.29 11.64
N ARG A 7 -5.54 9.82 10.44
CA ARG A 7 -6.76 10.11 9.70
C ARG A 7 -6.89 9.10 8.56
N ALA A 8 -7.97 8.30 8.58
CA ALA A 8 -8.21 7.28 7.60
C ALA A 8 -9.35 7.68 6.65
N LEU A 9 -9.05 7.73 5.35
CA LEU A 9 -10.05 7.98 4.30
C LEU A 9 -10.84 6.69 4.02
N ILE A 10 -12.14 6.72 4.22
CA ILE A 10 -13.03 5.54 4.13
C ILE A 10 -14.22 5.80 3.21
N ARG A 11 -14.81 4.70 2.67
CA ARG A 11 -16.01 4.75 1.83
C ARG A 11 -17.30 4.70 2.64
N ASN A 12 -17.32 3.86 3.67
CA ASN A 12 -18.50 3.56 4.47
C ASN A 12 -18.23 4.04 5.90
N ASP A 13 -19.28 4.51 6.56
CA ASP A 13 -19.18 4.96 7.93
C ASP A 13 -18.68 3.82 8.83
N GLN A 14 -17.74 4.16 9.70
CA GLN A 14 -17.16 3.27 10.71
C GLN A 14 -17.02 4.03 12.01
N GLU A 15 -17.20 3.35 13.13
CA GLU A 15 -16.93 3.90 14.45
C GLU A 15 -15.45 3.72 14.80
N SER A 16 -14.85 4.79 15.29
CA SER A 16 -13.46 4.71 15.73
C SER A 16 -13.34 3.95 17.04
N THR A 17 -12.37 3.04 17.09
CA THR A 17 -12.03 2.27 18.29
C THR A 17 -10.90 2.89 19.11
N SER A 18 -10.33 4.01 18.64
CA SER A 18 -9.21 4.69 19.28
C SER A 18 -9.37 6.20 19.18
N PRO A 19 -9.05 6.96 20.24
CA PRO A 19 -9.08 8.42 20.21
C PRO A 19 -8.04 9.04 19.25
N LEU A 20 -7.05 8.23 18.83
CA LEU A 20 -6.02 8.64 17.86
C LEU A 20 -6.41 8.33 16.41
N LEU A 21 -7.56 7.70 16.16
CA LEU A 21 -8.01 7.32 14.83
C LEU A 21 -9.27 8.11 14.45
N GLU A 22 -9.14 8.97 13.48
CA GLU A 22 -10.24 9.70 12.86
C GLU A 22 -10.60 9.06 11.53
N TYR A 23 -11.87 8.74 11.32
CA TYR A 23 -12.39 8.30 10.03
C TYR A 23 -13.01 9.46 9.27
N LEU A 24 -12.53 9.70 8.05
CA LEU A 24 -13.09 10.68 7.13
C LEU A 24 -13.73 9.96 5.94
N LYS A 25 -15.05 10.04 5.85
CA LYS A 25 -15.78 9.48 4.72
C LYS A 25 -15.60 10.34 3.48
N ILE A 26 -15.15 9.73 2.39
CA ILE A 26 -14.94 10.40 1.11
C ILE A 26 -15.60 9.64 -0.04
N ASP A 27 -15.93 10.38 -1.09
CA ASP A 27 -16.30 9.81 -2.38
C ASP A 27 -15.06 9.69 -3.26
N PHE A 28 -14.57 8.46 -3.46
CA PHE A 28 -13.39 8.21 -4.30
C PHE A 28 -13.66 8.43 -5.80
N ASP A 29 -14.94 8.46 -6.23
CA ASP A 29 -15.31 8.74 -7.61
C ASP A 29 -15.34 10.24 -7.94
N ASN A 30 -15.52 11.05 -6.91
CA ASN A 30 -15.52 12.50 -7.00
C ASN A 30 -14.65 13.07 -5.87
N LEU A 31 -13.34 12.80 -5.97
CA LEU A 31 -12.39 13.13 -4.93
C LEU A 31 -12.22 14.65 -4.83
N GLN A 32 -12.89 15.23 -3.86
CA GLN A 32 -12.67 16.60 -3.40
C GLN A 32 -12.29 16.52 -1.92
N LEU A 33 -10.99 16.40 -1.66
CA LEU A 33 -10.49 16.48 -0.30
C LEU A 33 -10.47 17.93 0.13
N SER A 34 -11.20 18.24 1.21
CA SER A 34 -11.11 19.56 1.81
C SER A 34 -9.68 19.79 2.33
N TYR A 35 -9.26 21.03 2.40
CA TYR A 35 -7.96 21.38 3.03
C TYR A 35 -7.83 20.75 4.42
N GLU A 36 -8.92 20.73 5.19
CA GLU A 36 -8.96 20.13 6.52
C GLU A 36 -8.69 18.63 6.53
N ALA A 37 -9.00 17.92 5.43
CA ALA A 37 -8.77 16.48 5.32
C ALA A 37 -7.29 16.10 5.34
N LEU A 38 -6.43 16.98 4.82
CA LEU A 38 -4.98 16.76 4.70
C LEU A 38 -4.15 17.79 5.47
N SER A 39 -4.79 18.75 6.16
CA SER A 39 -4.08 19.72 7.00
C SER A 39 -3.31 19.01 8.09
N ASP A 40 -2.10 19.47 8.33
CA ASP A 40 -1.18 18.93 9.35
C ASP A 40 -0.76 17.47 9.14
N ILE A 41 -1.04 16.90 7.97
CA ILE A 41 -0.57 15.57 7.58
C ILE A 41 0.87 15.67 7.07
N LYS A 42 1.76 14.91 7.68
CA LYS A 42 3.16 14.80 7.27
C LYS A 42 3.38 13.63 6.34
N ASP A 43 2.76 12.51 6.64
CA ASP A 43 2.98 11.22 6.00
C ASP A 43 1.67 10.68 5.42
N LEU A 44 1.66 10.40 4.11
CA LEU A 44 0.54 9.76 3.41
C LEU A 44 0.84 8.27 3.20
N PHE A 45 -0.06 7.39 3.67
CA PHE A 45 0.01 5.95 3.43
C PHE A 45 -1.09 5.50 2.47
N ILE A 46 -0.71 5.01 1.29
CA ILE A 46 -1.63 4.46 0.30
C ILE A 46 -1.62 2.93 0.37
N CYS A 47 -2.65 2.39 1.02
CA CYS A 47 -2.90 0.95 1.14
C CYS A 47 -4.10 0.51 0.29
N LEU A 48 -4.53 1.33 -0.65
CA LEU A 48 -5.64 1.03 -1.56
C LEU A 48 -5.25 -0.09 -2.53
N GLY A 49 -6.21 -0.95 -2.80
CA GLY A 49 -6.08 -2.00 -3.78
C GLY A 49 -7.34 -2.86 -3.83
N THR A 50 -7.52 -3.52 -4.96
CA THR A 50 -8.63 -4.44 -5.16
C THR A 50 -8.15 -5.73 -5.84
N THR A 51 -9.07 -6.60 -6.18
CA THR A 51 -8.81 -7.75 -7.03
C THR A 51 -9.70 -7.68 -8.26
N ILE A 52 -9.28 -8.29 -9.38
CA ILE A 52 -10.12 -8.31 -10.60
C ILE A 52 -11.50 -8.88 -10.30
N LYS A 53 -11.57 -9.90 -9.42
CA LYS A 53 -12.83 -10.51 -9.00
C LYS A 53 -13.75 -9.52 -8.26
N LYS A 54 -13.19 -8.70 -7.35
CA LYS A 54 -13.97 -7.67 -6.63
C LYS A 54 -14.31 -6.48 -7.51
N ALA A 55 -13.40 -6.07 -8.35
CA ALA A 55 -13.60 -4.94 -9.26
C ALA A 55 -14.60 -5.25 -10.38
N GLY A 56 -14.67 -6.51 -10.82
CA GLY A 56 -15.57 -6.97 -11.90
C GLY A 56 -14.99 -6.77 -13.30
N SER A 57 -14.07 -5.83 -13.50
CA SER A 57 -13.40 -5.61 -14.79
C SER A 57 -11.96 -5.11 -14.60
N LYS A 58 -11.18 -5.12 -15.68
CA LYS A 58 -9.81 -4.56 -15.70
C LYS A 58 -9.83 -3.05 -15.52
N GLU A 59 -10.78 -2.37 -16.13
CA GLU A 59 -10.97 -0.93 -16.04
C GLU A 59 -11.30 -0.51 -14.61
N ALA A 60 -12.24 -1.20 -13.97
CA ALA A 60 -12.59 -0.96 -12.56
C ALA A 60 -11.42 -1.29 -11.62
N PHE A 61 -10.61 -2.30 -11.93
CA PHE A 61 -9.37 -2.58 -11.20
C PHE A 61 -8.39 -1.41 -11.31
N GLN A 62 -8.11 -0.94 -12.54
CA GLN A 62 -7.21 0.20 -12.76
C GLN A 62 -7.72 1.49 -12.12
N LYS A 63 -9.04 1.70 -12.11
CA LYS A 63 -9.65 2.84 -11.42
C LYS A 63 -9.27 2.90 -9.94
N VAL A 64 -9.30 1.76 -9.25
CA VAL A 64 -8.92 1.70 -7.83
C VAL A 64 -7.41 1.76 -7.65
N ASP A 65 -6.67 0.90 -8.36
CA ASP A 65 -5.23 0.66 -8.11
C ASP A 65 -4.31 1.70 -8.77
N ILE A 66 -4.84 2.51 -9.72
CA ILE A 66 -4.09 3.61 -10.34
C ILE A 66 -4.76 4.94 -10.04
N ASN A 67 -6.02 5.14 -10.49
CA ASN A 67 -6.60 6.48 -10.53
C ASN A 67 -6.85 7.03 -9.13
N TYR A 68 -7.49 6.27 -8.24
CA TYR A 68 -7.71 6.74 -6.87
C TYR A 68 -6.40 6.96 -6.11
N CYS A 69 -5.44 6.04 -6.24
CA CYS A 69 -4.12 6.21 -5.61
C CYS A 69 -3.42 7.48 -6.09
N PHE A 70 -3.42 7.72 -7.40
CA PHE A 70 -2.78 8.89 -7.98
C PHE A 70 -3.48 10.20 -7.61
N GLU A 71 -4.82 10.25 -7.66
CA GLU A 71 -5.59 11.45 -7.32
C GLU A 71 -5.41 11.83 -5.84
N ILE A 72 -5.42 10.85 -4.93
CA ILE A 72 -5.14 11.11 -3.51
C ILE A 72 -3.72 11.64 -3.32
N ALA A 73 -2.73 11.03 -3.97
CA ALA A 73 -1.35 11.49 -3.90
C ALA A 73 -1.19 12.91 -4.45
N ARG A 74 -1.84 13.22 -5.59
CA ARG A 74 -1.83 14.55 -6.20
C ARG A 74 -2.43 15.59 -5.27
N GLU A 75 -3.57 15.29 -4.66
CA GLU A 75 -4.21 16.20 -3.73
C GLU A 75 -3.37 16.42 -2.48
N ALA A 76 -2.77 15.35 -1.94
CA ALA A 76 -1.86 15.44 -0.81
C ALA A 76 -0.62 16.29 -1.11
N GLN A 77 -0.02 16.14 -2.28
CA GLN A 77 1.10 16.98 -2.73
C GLN A 77 0.69 18.46 -2.83
N ASN A 78 -0.47 18.76 -3.42
CA ASN A 78 -1.01 20.11 -3.53
C ASN A 78 -1.22 20.78 -2.16
N GLN A 79 -1.51 19.99 -1.13
CA GLN A 79 -1.72 20.46 0.24
C GLN A 79 -0.46 20.42 1.11
N GLY A 80 0.70 20.11 0.52
CA GLY A 80 2.00 20.20 1.18
C GLY A 80 2.40 18.99 2.01
N VAL A 81 1.76 17.84 1.82
CA VAL A 81 2.22 16.57 2.40
C VAL A 81 3.61 16.23 1.83
N ARG A 82 4.55 15.89 2.70
CA ARG A 82 5.96 15.77 2.32
C ARG A 82 6.40 14.34 2.02
N ASN A 83 5.80 13.36 2.67
CA ASN A 83 6.20 11.96 2.55
C ASN A 83 5.04 11.10 2.06
N ILE A 84 5.33 10.21 1.13
CA ILE A 84 4.36 9.23 0.64
C ILE A 84 4.91 7.80 0.75
N SER A 85 4.09 6.91 1.28
CA SER A 85 4.32 5.47 1.35
C SER A 85 3.22 4.73 0.61
N ILE A 86 3.57 3.92 -0.39
CA ILE A 86 2.59 3.15 -1.17
C ILE A 86 2.91 1.66 -1.18
N ILE A 87 1.88 0.81 -1.03
CA ILE A 87 2.00 -0.64 -1.19
C ILE A 87 1.71 -1.03 -2.64
N THR A 88 2.66 -1.74 -3.23
CA THR A 88 2.52 -2.30 -4.57
C THR A 88 2.70 -3.83 -4.55
N SER A 89 3.64 -4.38 -5.26
CA SER A 89 3.94 -5.81 -5.26
C SER A 89 5.37 -6.08 -5.73
N VAL A 90 5.99 -7.10 -5.20
CA VAL A 90 7.24 -7.61 -5.77
C VAL A 90 7.05 -7.95 -7.25
N GLY A 91 8.01 -7.53 -8.08
CA GLY A 91 7.96 -7.73 -9.53
C GLY A 91 7.15 -6.70 -10.31
N SER A 92 6.62 -5.64 -9.68
CA SER A 92 5.95 -4.52 -10.37
C SER A 92 6.81 -3.96 -11.49
N ASP A 93 6.23 -3.86 -12.70
CA ASP A 93 6.90 -3.39 -13.91
C ASP A 93 5.85 -2.90 -14.92
N ALA A 94 5.90 -1.63 -15.30
CA ALA A 94 4.95 -1.00 -16.23
C ALA A 94 5.02 -1.58 -17.65
N SER A 95 6.13 -2.21 -18.02
CA SER A 95 6.32 -2.88 -19.31
C SER A 95 5.83 -4.33 -19.35
N ALA A 96 5.49 -4.91 -18.18
CA ALA A 96 5.11 -6.31 -18.06
C ALA A 96 3.88 -6.66 -18.92
N SER A 97 3.86 -7.88 -19.46
CA SER A 97 2.68 -8.43 -20.15
C SER A 97 1.57 -8.85 -19.18
N ASN A 98 1.93 -9.21 -17.95
CA ASN A 98 0.96 -9.55 -16.91
C ASN A 98 0.22 -8.29 -16.45
N PHE A 99 -1.09 -8.29 -16.56
CA PHE A 99 -1.95 -7.15 -16.27
C PHE A 99 -1.79 -6.59 -14.85
N TYR A 100 -1.73 -7.46 -13.83
CA TYR A 100 -1.58 -7.05 -12.43
C TYR A 100 -0.22 -6.38 -12.19
N ILE A 101 0.85 -7.05 -12.61
CA ILE A 101 2.23 -6.55 -12.47
C ILE A 101 2.40 -5.22 -13.21
N LYS A 102 1.85 -5.13 -14.43
CA LYS A 102 1.84 -3.89 -15.21
C LYS A 102 1.10 -2.76 -14.49
N THR A 103 -0.09 -3.04 -13.95
CA THR A 103 -0.88 -2.02 -13.25
C THR A 103 -0.13 -1.48 -12.03
N LYS A 104 0.52 -2.37 -11.26
CA LYS A 104 1.34 -1.95 -10.11
C LYS A 104 2.58 -1.16 -10.55
N GLY A 105 3.23 -1.54 -11.66
CA GLY A 105 4.34 -0.76 -12.21
C GLY A 105 3.93 0.63 -12.67
N VAL A 106 2.77 0.75 -13.33
CA VAL A 106 2.25 2.06 -13.80
C VAL A 106 2.00 3.02 -12.64
N ILE A 107 1.41 2.58 -11.53
CA ILE A 107 1.19 3.49 -10.39
C ILE A 107 2.51 3.88 -9.73
N GLU A 108 3.50 2.96 -9.64
CA GLU A 108 4.83 3.29 -9.13
C GLU A 108 5.51 4.39 -9.95
N GLU A 109 5.50 4.29 -11.29
CA GLU A 109 6.06 5.31 -12.17
C GLU A 109 5.37 6.67 -11.99
N LYS A 110 4.03 6.67 -11.86
CA LYS A 110 3.27 7.90 -11.64
C LYS A 110 3.63 8.57 -10.30
N ILE A 111 3.73 7.79 -9.23
CA ILE A 111 4.07 8.30 -7.90
C ILE A 111 5.55 8.72 -7.85
N ALA A 112 6.45 7.94 -8.46
CA ALA A 112 7.88 8.27 -8.50
C ALA A 112 8.20 9.58 -9.27
N ALA A 113 7.31 10.01 -10.15
CA ALA A 113 7.44 11.27 -10.89
C ALA A 113 6.87 12.49 -10.13
N MET A 114 6.31 12.30 -8.94
CA MET A 114 5.75 13.38 -8.13
C MET A 114 6.82 14.04 -7.26
N ASP A 115 6.55 15.26 -6.82
CA ASP A 115 7.47 16.08 -6.04
C ASP A 115 7.18 15.97 -4.53
N PHE A 116 7.46 14.78 -3.97
CA PHE A 116 7.50 14.54 -2.53
C PHE A 116 8.96 14.51 -2.06
N ASP A 117 9.22 14.93 -0.83
CA ASP A 117 10.55 14.85 -0.25
C ASP A 117 11.01 13.39 -0.12
N SER A 118 10.09 12.51 0.27
CA SER A 118 10.33 11.08 0.42
C SER A 118 9.21 10.27 -0.23
N ILE A 119 9.58 9.35 -1.10
CA ILE A 119 8.67 8.39 -1.75
C ILE A 119 9.12 6.98 -1.39
N ALA A 120 8.36 6.31 -0.55
CA ALA A 120 8.60 4.93 -0.11
C ALA A 120 7.67 3.97 -0.86
N ILE A 121 8.22 3.17 -1.77
CA ILE A 121 7.48 2.17 -2.55
C ILE A 121 7.73 0.80 -1.94
N HIS A 122 6.71 0.24 -1.29
CA HIS A 122 6.79 -1.05 -0.62
C HIS A 122 6.33 -2.16 -1.56
N ARG A 123 7.25 -3.06 -1.90
CA ARG A 123 7.04 -4.21 -2.81
C ARG A 123 7.03 -5.54 -2.04
N PRO A 124 5.99 -5.82 -1.24
CA PRO A 124 5.90 -7.10 -0.53
C PRO A 124 5.69 -8.26 -1.50
N GLY A 125 6.08 -9.44 -1.06
CA GLY A 125 5.61 -10.69 -1.62
C GLY A 125 4.17 -10.99 -1.18
N LEU A 126 3.85 -12.26 -0.89
CA LEU A 126 2.52 -12.63 -0.41
C LEU A 126 2.28 -12.11 1.01
N LEU A 127 1.21 -11.33 1.18
CA LEU A 127 0.78 -10.87 2.50
C LEU A 127 -0.03 -11.96 3.22
N ILE A 128 0.38 -12.25 4.46
CA ILE A 128 -0.30 -13.16 5.36
C ILE A 128 -1.03 -12.35 6.43
N GLY A 129 -2.28 -12.68 6.69
CA GLY A 129 -3.09 -12.06 7.74
C GLY A 129 -4.52 -12.57 7.76
N PRO A 130 -5.28 -12.25 8.80
CA PRO A 130 -6.71 -12.50 8.82
C PRO A 130 -7.37 -11.73 7.66
N ARG A 131 -8.23 -12.41 6.92
CA ARG A 131 -9.01 -11.83 5.81
C ARG A 131 -10.45 -12.25 5.98
N ASP A 132 -11.37 -11.33 5.76
CA ASP A 132 -12.82 -11.55 5.87
C ASP A 132 -13.36 -12.51 4.78
N GLU A 133 -12.60 -12.78 3.73
CA GLU A 133 -13.00 -13.66 2.63
C GLU A 133 -12.25 -15.00 2.69
N LEU A 134 -13.02 -16.07 2.90
CA LEU A 134 -12.57 -17.45 2.79
C LEU A 134 -12.30 -17.81 1.32
N ARG A 135 -11.05 -17.70 0.89
CA ARG A 135 -10.55 -18.33 -0.33
C ARG A 135 -9.97 -19.69 0.04
N THR A 136 -10.77 -20.75 -0.07
CA THR A 136 -10.40 -22.11 0.38
C THR A 136 -9.07 -22.61 -0.20
N ALA A 137 -8.77 -22.29 -1.43
CA ALA A 137 -7.49 -22.63 -2.07
C ALA A 137 -6.32 -21.76 -1.55
N GLU A 138 -6.58 -20.51 -1.17
CA GLU A 138 -5.58 -19.61 -0.59
C GLU A 138 -5.28 -19.92 0.87
N LEU A 139 -6.23 -20.47 1.66
CA LEU A 139 -5.98 -20.88 3.05
C LEU A 139 -4.95 -22.01 3.13
N ILE A 140 -5.00 -22.97 2.22
CA ILE A 140 -4.00 -24.03 2.12
C ILE A 140 -2.67 -23.41 1.69
N GLY A 141 -2.67 -22.53 0.68
CA GLY A 141 -1.50 -21.81 0.23
C GLY A 141 -0.90 -20.91 1.33
N GLN A 142 -1.70 -20.14 2.07
CA GLN A 142 -1.23 -19.26 3.15
C GLN A 142 -0.61 -19.99 4.33
N LYS A 143 -1.04 -21.22 4.62
CA LYS A 143 -0.45 -22.03 5.71
C LYS A 143 0.77 -22.85 5.24
N ILE A 144 0.72 -23.38 4.03
CA ILE A 144 1.75 -24.27 3.50
C ILE A 144 2.88 -23.48 2.82
N TYR A 145 2.56 -22.41 2.10
CA TYR A 145 3.54 -21.59 1.39
C TYR A 145 4.63 -21.01 2.32
N PRO A 146 4.31 -20.37 3.46
CA PRO A 146 5.35 -19.83 4.35
C PRO A 146 6.24 -20.92 4.93
N LEU A 147 5.65 -22.06 5.27
CA LEU A 147 6.37 -23.16 5.92
C LEU A 147 7.30 -23.90 4.95
N LEU A 148 6.86 -24.14 3.73
CA LEU A 148 7.59 -24.94 2.75
C LEU A 148 8.44 -24.12 1.79
N LEU A 149 7.95 -22.96 1.34
CA LEU A 149 8.61 -22.19 0.29
C LEU A 149 9.49 -21.06 0.82
N ASN A 150 9.13 -20.40 1.92
CA ASN A 150 9.99 -19.33 2.47
C ASN A 150 11.44 -19.79 2.72
N PRO A 151 11.71 -20.97 3.30
CA PRO A 151 13.09 -21.45 3.50
C PRO A 151 13.87 -21.67 2.20
N LEU A 152 13.17 -22.03 1.11
CA LEU A 152 13.77 -22.26 -0.19
C LEU A 152 14.07 -20.97 -0.95
N LEU A 153 13.41 -19.86 -0.60
CA LEU A 153 13.64 -18.57 -1.22
C LEU A 153 14.89 -17.92 -0.58
N MET A 154 16.06 -18.17 -1.17
CA MET A 154 17.36 -17.68 -0.71
C MET A 154 17.95 -16.63 -1.66
N GLY A 155 18.95 -15.88 -1.21
CA GLY A 155 19.63 -14.86 -2.00
C GLY A 155 18.64 -13.84 -2.58
N SER A 156 18.71 -13.56 -3.86
CA SER A 156 17.84 -12.58 -4.55
C SER A 156 16.36 -12.95 -4.57
N LEU A 157 16.02 -14.24 -4.29
CA LEU A 157 14.63 -14.70 -4.22
C LEU A 157 13.96 -14.38 -2.87
N ARG A 158 14.70 -13.93 -1.86
CA ARG A 158 14.15 -13.57 -0.55
C ARG A 158 13.04 -12.51 -0.65
N ARG A 159 13.13 -11.60 -1.61
CA ARG A 159 12.11 -10.56 -1.88
C ARG A 159 10.70 -11.11 -2.14
N TYR A 160 10.58 -12.38 -2.54
CA TYR A 160 9.29 -13.06 -2.78
C TYR A 160 8.72 -13.75 -1.55
N ARG A 161 9.42 -13.72 -0.41
CA ARG A 161 8.95 -14.31 0.84
C ARG A 161 7.65 -13.67 1.31
N CYS A 162 6.86 -14.48 2.01
CA CYS A 162 5.64 -14.00 2.66
C CYS A 162 5.98 -13.13 3.85
N ILE A 163 5.15 -12.11 4.08
CA ILE A 163 5.24 -11.25 5.26
C ILE A 163 3.86 -11.08 5.91
N LYS A 164 3.82 -10.94 7.23
CA LYS A 164 2.60 -10.60 7.96
C LYS A 164 2.21 -9.14 7.70
N GLY A 165 0.89 -8.88 7.61
CA GLY A 165 0.38 -7.52 7.42
C GLY A 165 0.86 -6.55 8.50
N ASP A 166 0.85 -6.98 9.78
CA ASP A 166 1.29 -6.14 10.90
C ASP A 166 2.78 -5.79 10.82
N SER A 167 3.62 -6.77 10.44
CA SER A 167 5.06 -6.53 10.24
C SER A 167 5.33 -5.55 9.10
N LEU A 168 4.58 -5.67 7.99
CA LEU A 168 4.68 -4.71 6.89
C LEU A 168 4.22 -3.32 7.33
N ALA A 169 3.10 -3.22 8.05
CA ALA A 169 2.58 -1.94 8.52
C ALA A 169 3.58 -1.22 9.45
N GLN A 170 4.20 -1.96 10.38
CA GLN A 170 5.22 -1.38 11.25
C GLN A 170 6.44 -0.90 10.45
N ALA A 171 6.92 -1.70 9.50
CA ALA A 171 8.02 -1.31 8.63
C ALA A 171 7.69 -0.08 7.78
N MET A 172 6.45 0.01 7.26
CA MET A 172 6.01 1.20 6.51
C MET A 172 6.07 2.47 7.36
N ILE A 173 5.63 2.39 8.62
CA ILE A 173 5.69 3.53 9.55
C ILE A 173 7.15 3.94 9.80
N ASN A 174 8.03 2.98 10.07
CA ASN A 174 9.44 3.25 10.39
C ASN A 174 10.24 3.74 9.16
N LEU A 175 9.84 3.35 7.96
CA LEU A 175 10.51 3.71 6.70
C LEU A 175 9.97 5.00 6.08
N SER A 176 8.78 5.48 6.49
CA SER A 176 8.22 6.73 5.97
C SER A 176 9.11 7.91 6.33
N GLY A 177 9.49 8.71 5.33
CA GLY A 177 10.36 9.87 5.52
C GLY A 177 11.78 9.55 6.01
N SER A 178 12.19 8.28 6.04
CA SER A 178 13.52 7.88 6.51
C SER A 178 14.65 8.19 5.52
N LYS A 179 14.31 8.30 4.23
CA LYS A 179 15.23 8.61 3.15
C LYS A 179 14.58 9.55 2.15
N GLU A 180 15.32 10.53 1.65
CA GLU A 180 14.86 11.43 0.59
C GLU A 180 14.79 10.72 -0.78
N GLY A 181 13.96 11.27 -1.66
CA GLY A 181 13.76 10.77 -3.02
C GLY A 181 12.99 9.45 -3.07
N VAL A 182 13.13 8.72 -4.18
CA VAL A 182 12.39 7.49 -4.46
C VAL A 182 13.16 6.27 -3.95
N ASN A 183 12.53 5.52 -3.05
CA ASN A 183 13.12 4.36 -2.42
C ASN A 183 12.19 3.15 -2.56
N PHE A 184 12.77 1.99 -2.95
CA PHE A 184 12.03 0.73 -3.08
C PHE A 184 12.43 -0.20 -1.94
N TYR A 185 11.43 -0.74 -1.24
CA TYR A 185 11.60 -1.61 -0.08
C TYR A 185 11.03 -3.00 -0.34
N TYR A 186 11.74 -4.01 0.12
CA TYR A 186 11.45 -5.43 -0.09
C TYR A 186 11.44 -6.20 1.23
N TYR A 187 11.28 -7.50 1.17
CA TYR A 187 11.16 -8.38 2.34
C TYR A 187 12.22 -8.14 3.42
N ASP A 188 13.50 -8.01 3.05
CA ASP A 188 14.58 -7.85 4.03
C ASP A 188 14.48 -6.49 4.73
N ASP A 189 14.18 -5.42 3.99
CA ASP A 189 13.94 -4.09 4.56
C ASP A 189 12.78 -4.11 5.56
N PHE A 190 11.72 -4.88 5.28
CA PHE A 190 10.58 -4.98 6.18
C PHE A 190 10.92 -5.73 7.46
N ILE A 191 11.76 -6.77 7.40
CA ILE A 191 12.16 -7.53 8.57
C ILE A 191 13.10 -6.73 9.48
N GLU A 192 13.97 -5.91 8.91
CA GLU A 192 14.91 -5.07 9.64
C GLU A 192 14.24 -3.87 10.31
N ASN A 193 13.06 -3.44 9.82
CA ASN A 193 12.38 -2.22 10.27
C ASN A 193 11.00 -2.47 10.91
N GLN A 194 10.68 -3.71 11.32
CA GLN A 194 9.42 -4.03 12.01
C GLN A 194 9.45 -3.74 13.53
#